data_dd05c549a9ea896162e412641770db8f
#
_entry.id   dd05c549a9ea896162e412641770db8f
#
_cell.length_a   1.000
_cell.length_b   1.000
_cell.length_c   1.000
_cell.angle_alpha   90.00
_cell.angle_beta   90.00
_cell.angle_gamma   90.00
#
_symmetry.space_group_name_H-M   'P 1'
#
loop_
_entity.id
_entity.type
_entity.pdbx_description
1 polymer ?
#
loop_
_entity_poly.entity_id
_entity_poly.type
_entity_poly.pdbx_seq_one_letter_code
_entity_poly.pdbx_strand_id
1 'polypeptide(L)'
;LHTVSVGEFMAAQPLIRRLLQAYPDTPIVITTMTPTGSERVQSAFATEIRSRRVVHVYLPYELPAAINSFLTRFSPRILVVLETELWPNLIHFTHKRRIPILIANARLSEKSARGYRKVSLLTRPMLREIAVIAAQSEADGERFIELGLPPASLQVTGTVKFDLSVDEPLLQQAKDLRRQWGEQRKVFIAASTHEGEDEQ
;
A
#
# COMPACT_ATOMS: atom_id res chain seq x y z
N LEU A 1 -0.99 -9.09 -2.86
CA LEU A 1 -0.80 -7.70 -2.44
C LEU A 1 -0.98 -7.59 -0.94
N HIS A 2 -0.02 -6.97 -0.24
CA HIS A 2 -0.02 -6.80 1.22
C HIS A 2 -0.21 -5.34 1.62
N THR A 3 -1.13 -5.12 2.56
CA THR A 3 -1.36 -3.85 3.25
C THR A 3 -1.52 -4.14 4.74
N VAL A 4 -1.01 -3.32 5.63
CA VAL A 4 -1.15 -3.52 7.07
C VAL A 4 -2.43 -2.85 7.57
N SER A 5 -2.63 -1.59 7.21
CA SER A 5 -3.67 -0.71 7.73
C SER A 5 -4.79 -0.43 6.73
N VAL A 6 -5.90 0.16 7.24
CA VAL A 6 -6.98 0.70 6.40
C VAL A 6 -6.47 1.77 5.45
N GLY A 7 -5.58 2.65 5.91
CA GLY A 7 -5.04 3.75 5.09
C GLY A 7 -4.26 3.24 3.88
N GLU A 8 -3.38 2.26 4.10
CA GLU A 8 -2.64 1.61 3.01
C GLU A 8 -3.58 0.88 2.04
N PHE A 9 -4.57 0.16 2.55
CA PHE A 9 -5.55 -0.50 1.70
C PHE A 9 -6.33 0.51 0.85
N MET A 10 -6.77 1.63 1.43
CA MET A 10 -7.46 2.68 0.68
C MET A 10 -6.57 3.25 -0.43
N ALA A 11 -5.29 3.49 -0.14
CA ALA A 11 -4.31 3.93 -1.14
C ALA A 11 -4.06 2.87 -2.23
N ALA A 12 -4.16 1.57 -1.89
CA ALA A 12 -3.96 0.47 -2.83
C ALA A 12 -5.16 0.19 -3.75
N GLN A 13 -6.36 0.65 -3.41
CA GLN A 13 -7.58 0.30 -4.17
C GLN A 13 -7.50 0.64 -5.67
N PRO A 14 -7.02 1.82 -6.11
CA PRO A 14 -6.89 2.12 -7.53
C PRO A 14 -5.98 1.11 -8.24
N LEU A 15 -4.85 0.77 -7.63
CA LEU A 15 -3.92 -0.22 -8.17
C LEU A 15 -4.59 -1.60 -8.28
N ILE A 16 -5.29 -2.04 -7.22
CA ILE A 16 -5.99 -3.34 -7.23
C ILE A 16 -7.04 -3.38 -8.33
N ARG A 17 -7.86 -2.34 -8.48
CA ARG A 17 -8.86 -2.25 -9.55
C ARG A 17 -8.24 -2.30 -10.94
N ARG A 18 -7.15 -1.58 -11.16
CA ARG A 18 -6.37 -1.62 -12.40
C ARG A 18 -5.81 -3.01 -12.69
N LEU A 19 -5.27 -3.69 -11.68
CA LEU A 19 -4.76 -5.07 -11.84
C LEU A 19 -5.90 -6.04 -12.17
N LEU A 20 -7.06 -5.93 -11.53
CA LEU A 20 -8.24 -6.75 -11.84
C LEU A 20 -8.76 -6.54 -13.26
N GLN A 21 -8.64 -5.33 -13.80
CA GLN A 21 -9.01 -5.02 -15.19
C GLN A 21 -7.97 -5.53 -16.18
N ALA A 22 -6.68 -5.31 -15.90
CA ALA A 22 -5.61 -5.69 -16.80
C ALA A 22 -5.38 -7.22 -16.87
N TYR A 23 -5.70 -7.93 -15.78
CA TYR A 23 -5.49 -9.37 -15.65
C TYR A 23 -6.79 -10.08 -15.24
N PRO A 24 -7.79 -10.17 -16.13
CA PRO A 24 -9.13 -10.68 -15.81
C PRO A 24 -9.14 -12.12 -15.28
N ASP A 25 -8.21 -12.95 -15.68
CA ASP A 25 -8.14 -14.36 -15.30
C ASP A 25 -7.20 -14.65 -14.11
N THR A 26 -6.55 -13.61 -13.57
CA THR A 26 -5.60 -13.78 -12.46
C THR A 26 -6.24 -13.35 -11.14
N PRO A 27 -6.41 -14.26 -10.17
CA PRO A 27 -6.92 -13.88 -8.86
C PRO A 27 -5.88 -13.08 -8.07
N ILE A 28 -6.36 -12.14 -7.27
CA ILE A 28 -5.52 -11.32 -6.38
C ILE A 28 -5.75 -11.77 -4.94
N VAL A 29 -4.68 -12.13 -4.25
CA VAL A 29 -4.70 -12.34 -2.79
C VAL A 29 -4.39 -10.99 -2.14
N ILE A 30 -5.31 -10.50 -1.31
CA ILE A 30 -5.13 -9.28 -0.52
C ILE A 30 -4.93 -9.70 0.93
N THR A 31 -3.86 -9.25 1.54
CA THR A 31 -3.59 -9.51 2.96
C THR A 31 -3.63 -8.21 3.76
N THR A 32 -4.20 -8.29 4.97
CA THR A 32 -4.21 -7.20 5.97
C THR A 32 -3.74 -7.72 7.32
N MET A 33 -3.50 -6.81 8.28
CA MET A 33 -3.11 -7.17 9.64
C MET A 33 -4.13 -6.72 10.69
N THR A 34 -5.15 -5.95 10.30
CA THR A 34 -6.13 -5.39 11.24
C THR A 34 -7.56 -5.81 10.90
N PRO A 35 -8.45 -5.99 11.90
CA PRO A 35 -9.87 -6.30 11.67
C PRO A 35 -10.56 -5.24 10.79
N THR A 36 -10.31 -3.95 11.06
CA THR A 36 -10.87 -2.84 10.27
C THR A 36 -10.37 -2.85 8.82
N GLY A 37 -9.10 -3.22 8.59
CA GLY A 37 -8.56 -3.44 7.25
C GLY A 37 -9.28 -4.58 6.54
N SER A 38 -9.51 -5.69 7.25
CA SER A 38 -10.25 -6.84 6.74
C SER A 38 -11.68 -6.48 6.32
N GLU A 39 -12.43 -5.80 7.17
CA GLU A 39 -13.79 -5.34 6.88
C GLU A 39 -13.83 -4.43 5.65
N ARG A 40 -12.85 -3.54 5.52
CA ARG A 40 -12.73 -2.65 4.37
C ARG A 40 -12.48 -3.40 3.06
N VAL A 41 -11.58 -4.40 3.07
CA VAL A 41 -11.35 -5.27 1.89
C VAL A 41 -12.62 -5.99 1.50
N GLN A 42 -13.31 -6.61 2.47
CA GLN A 42 -14.53 -7.38 2.23
C GLN A 42 -15.66 -6.50 1.67
N SER A 43 -15.82 -5.29 2.19
CA SER A 43 -16.80 -4.33 1.69
C SER A 43 -16.47 -3.84 0.28
N ALA A 44 -15.22 -3.41 0.04
CA ALA A 44 -14.81 -2.79 -1.21
C ALA A 44 -14.76 -3.76 -2.41
N PHE A 45 -14.52 -5.06 -2.15
CA PHE A 45 -14.37 -6.11 -3.16
C PHE A 45 -15.34 -7.28 -2.97
N ALA A 46 -16.53 -7.03 -2.40
CA ALA A 46 -17.52 -8.07 -2.11
C ALA A 46 -17.92 -8.90 -3.35
N THR A 47 -18.02 -8.28 -4.51
CA THR A 47 -18.35 -8.96 -5.78
C THR A 47 -17.20 -9.82 -6.26
N GLU A 48 -15.99 -9.29 -6.22
CA GLU A 48 -14.77 -9.97 -6.64
C GLU A 48 -14.40 -11.12 -5.71
N ILE A 49 -14.73 -11.02 -4.43
CA ILE A 49 -14.58 -12.13 -3.46
C ILE A 49 -15.58 -13.24 -3.76
N ARG A 50 -16.85 -12.91 -4.02
CA ARG A 50 -17.85 -13.92 -4.40
C ARG A 50 -17.48 -14.65 -5.70
N SER A 51 -16.93 -13.95 -6.66
CA SER A 51 -16.46 -14.53 -7.93
C SER A 51 -15.07 -15.16 -7.83
N ARG A 52 -14.46 -15.20 -6.64
CA ARG A 52 -13.10 -15.70 -6.38
C ARG A 52 -11.98 -14.99 -7.17
N ARG A 53 -12.26 -13.79 -7.68
CA ARG A 53 -11.28 -12.91 -8.30
C ARG A 53 -10.38 -12.22 -7.26
N VAL A 54 -10.91 -12.02 -6.06
CA VAL A 54 -10.17 -11.56 -4.89
C VAL A 54 -10.28 -12.60 -3.79
N VAL A 55 -9.18 -12.91 -3.14
CA VAL A 55 -9.11 -13.72 -1.92
C VAL A 55 -8.54 -12.83 -0.83
N HIS A 56 -9.27 -12.69 0.27
CA HIS A 56 -8.78 -11.94 1.43
C HIS A 56 -8.42 -12.88 2.58
N VAL A 57 -7.23 -12.67 3.17
CA VAL A 57 -6.75 -13.37 4.35
C VAL A 57 -5.88 -12.44 5.20
N TYR A 58 -5.69 -12.77 6.47
CA TYR A 58 -4.65 -12.13 7.27
C TYR A 58 -3.28 -12.63 6.86
N LEU A 59 -2.28 -11.75 6.85
CA LEU A 59 -0.89 -12.19 6.73
C LEU A 59 -0.53 -13.02 7.97
N PRO A 60 0.11 -14.19 7.80
CA PRO A 60 0.58 -14.96 8.96
C PRO A 60 1.68 -14.20 9.72
N TYR A 61 1.85 -14.54 10.99
CA TYR A 61 2.97 -14.02 11.77
C TYR A 61 4.32 -14.28 11.08
N GLU A 62 5.28 -13.41 11.31
CA GLU A 62 6.65 -13.44 10.77
C GLU A 62 7.48 -14.66 11.28
N LEU A 63 6.88 -15.83 11.25
CA LEU A 63 7.52 -17.10 11.56
C LEU A 63 7.87 -17.85 10.27
N PRO A 64 9.10 -18.37 10.11
CA PRO A 64 9.54 -19.05 8.90
C PRO A 64 8.58 -20.13 8.39
N ALA A 65 8.08 -20.97 9.28
CA ALA A 65 7.16 -22.05 8.95
C ALA A 65 5.81 -21.51 8.46
N ALA A 66 5.26 -20.46 9.11
CA ALA A 66 3.99 -19.86 8.76
C ALA A 66 4.05 -19.15 7.40
N ILE A 67 5.11 -18.36 7.16
CA ILE A 67 5.35 -17.69 5.87
C ILE A 67 5.55 -18.72 4.75
N ASN A 68 6.34 -19.78 5.00
CA ASN A 68 6.54 -20.82 3.99
C ASN A 68 5.23 -21.55 3.64
N SER A 69 4.40 -21.87 4.64
CA SER A 69 3.08 -22.50 4.43
C SER A 69 2.17 -21.57 3.61
N PHE A 70 2.12 -20.29 3.95
CA PHE A 70 1.36 -19.27 3.22
C PHE A 70 1.80 -19.19 1.75
N LEU A 71 3.09 -19.03 1.50
CA LEU A 71 3.64 -18.94 0.14
C LEU A 71 3.41 -20.24 -0.66
N THR A 72 3.44 -21.40 -0.03
CA THR A 72 3.11 -22.68 -0.68
C THR A 72 1.63 -22.76 -1.02
N ARG A 73 0.76 -22.32 -0.12
CA ARG A 73 -0.70 -22.37 -0.32
C ARG A 73 -1.16 -21.47 -1.47
N PHE A 74 -0.61 -20.27 -1.56
CA PHE A 74 -1.07 -19.29 -2.55
C PHE A 74 -0.22 -19.26 -3.81
N SER A 75 1.02 -19.72 -3.76
CA SER A 75 1.97 -19.76 -4.89
C SER A 75 1.95 -18.47 -5.73
N PRO A 76 2.15 -17.28 -5.12
CA PRO A 76 2.00 -16.01 -5.82
C PRO A 76 3.07 -15.87 -6.91
N ARG A 77 2.70 -15.22 -8.02
CA ARG A 77 3.63 -14.89 -9.12
C ARG A 77 4.44 -13.62 -8.85
N ILE A 78 3.91 -12.76 -7.98
CA ILE A 78 4.52 -11.51 -7.53
C ILE A 78 4.02 -11.18 -6.13
N LEU A 79 4.88 -10.61 -5.30
CA LEU A 79 4.50 -9.98 -4.03
C LEU A 79 4.54 -8.46 -4.23
N VAL A 80 3.42 -7.80 -3.98
CA VAL A 80 3.33 -6.34 -3.92
C VAL A 80 3.05 -5.93 -2.48
N VAL A 81 3.90 -5.11 -1.91
CA VAL A 81 3.77 -4.57 -0.54
C VAL A 81 3.54 -3.07 -0.64
N LEU A 82 2.55 -2.57 0.07
CA LEU A 82 2.25 -1.13 0.10
C LEU A 82 3.06 -0.42 1.18
N GLU A 83 3.49 0.79 0.84
CA GLU A 83 4.29 1.66 1.69
C GLU A 83 5.61 1.00 2.15
N THR A 84 6.04 1.22 3.39
CA THR A 84 7.36 0.73 3.84
C THR A 84 7.20 -0.40 4.87
N GLU A 85 6.45 -1.42 4.49
CA GLU A 85 6.24 -2.62 5.29
C GLU A 85 7.31 -3.67 4.97
N LEU A 86 8.49 -3.49 5.55
CA LEU A 86 9.65 -4.36 5.33
C LEU A 86 9.65 -5.52 6.34
N TRP A 87 9.04 -6.63 5.96
CA TRP A 87 8.91 -7.84 6.75
C TRP A 87 10.00 -8.85 6.35
N PRO A 88 11.04 -9.06 7.20
CA PRO A 88 12.25 -9.79 6.78
C PRO A 88 12.01 -11.22 6.32
N ASN A 89 11.21 -12.01 7.04
CA ASN A 89 10.93 -13.39 6.64
C ASN A 89 10.02 -13.44 5.41
N LEU A 90 9.02 -12.57 5.30
CA LEU A 90 8.17 -12.49 4.13
C LEU A 90 9.02 -12.19 2.88
N ILE A 91 9.89 -11.21 2.95
CA ILE A 91 10.79 -10.82 1.85
C ILE A 91 11.74 -11.98 1.54
N HIS A 92 12.46 -12.50 2.53
CA HIS A 92 13.45 -13.56 2.33
C HIS A 92 12.85 -14.83 1.71
N PHE A 93 11.77 -15.37 2.27
CA PHE A 93 11.19 -16.61 1.75
C PHE A 93 10.48 -16.42 0.41
N THR A 94 9.99 -15.23 0.09
CA THR A 94 9.48 -14.88 -1.24
C THR A 94 10.60 -14.84 -2.26
N HIS A 95 11.69 -14.14 -1.96
CA HIS A 95 12.90 -14.08 -2.81
C HIS A 95 13.50 -15.46 -3.04
N LYS A 96 13.64 -16.29 -1.99
CA LYS A 96 14.14 -17.66 -2.08
C LYS A 96 13.35 -18.54 -3.05
N ARG A 97 12.06 -18.24 -3.25
CA ARG A 97 11.21 -18.89 -4.25
C ARG A 97 11.27 -18.25 -5.65
N ARG A 98 12.16 -17.28 -5.84
CA ARG A 98 12.31 -16.52 -7.08
C ARG A 98 11.04 -15.77 -7.50
N ILE A 99 10.23 -15.39 -6.50
CA ILE A 99 9.06 -14.55 -6.71
C ILE A 99 9.50 -13.10 -6.60
N PRO A 100 9.29 -12.26 -7.64
CA PRO A 100 9.67 -10.86 -7.60
C PRO A 100 8.87 -10.10 -6.53
N ILE A 101 9.53 -9.15 -5.89
CA ILE A 101 8.97 -8.33 -4.80
C ILE A 101 8.97 -6.88 -5.25
N LEU A 102 7.81 -6.25 -5.22
CA LEU A 102 7.60 -4.82 -5.47
C LEU A 102 7.14 -4.14 -4.19
N ILE A 103 7.85 -3.12 -3.75
CA ILE A 103 7.35 -2.19 -2.73
C ILE A 103 6.73 -1.00 -3.48
N ALA A 104 5.42 -0.84 -3.39
CA ALA A 104 4.69 0.20 -4.08
C ALA A 104 4.33 1.35 -3.13
N ASN A 105 4.34 2.59 -3.63
CA ASN A 105 4.08 3.79 -2.85
C ASN A 105 5.02 3.93 -1.64
N ALA A 106 6.28 3.56 -1.81
CA ALA A 106 7.26 3.50 -0.74
C ALA A 106 7.59 4.91 -0.21
N ARG A 107 7.52 5.06 1.12
CA ARG A 107 7.87 6.29 1.82
C ARG A 107 8.81 5.97 2.97
N LEU A 108 9.94 6.62 3.04
CA LEU A 108 10.93 6.38 4.08
C LEU A 108 11.35 7.68 4.75
N SER A 109 10.78 7.97 5.92
CA SER A 109 11.18 9.16 6.69
C SER A 109 12.62 9.05 7.16
N GLU A 110 13.27 10.20 7.38
CA GLU A 110 14.64 10.23 7.93
C GLU A 110 14.75 9.54 9.30
N LYS A 111 13.71 9.67 10.14
CA LYS A 111 13.61 8.97 11.43
C LYS A 111 13.62 7.45 11.24
N SER A 112 12.85 6.93 10.30
CA SER A 112 12.79 5.50 9.98
C SER A 112 14.12 5.03 9.38
N ALA A 113 14.71 5.79 8.45
CA ALA A 113 15.99 5.46 7.85
C ALA A 113 17.11 5.35 8.90
N ARG A 114 17.13 6.26 9.89
CA ARG A 114 18.05 6.15 11.04
C ARG A 114 17.81 4.89 11.87
N GLY A 115 16.56 4.46 12.02
CA GLY A 115 16.21 3.18 12.67
C GLY A 115 16.78 1.98 11.91
N TYR A 116 16.54 1.91 10.61
CA TYR A 116 17.06 0.84 9.75
C TYR A 116 18.59 0.80 9.66
N ARG A 117 19.29 1.95 9.70
CA ARG A 117 20.76 1.98 9.76
C ARG A 117 21.33 1.27 11.00
N LYS A 118 20.63 1.35 12.15
CA LYS A 118 21.08 0.67 13.39
C LYS A 118 21.08 -0.86 13.26
N VAL A 119 20.26 -1.40 12.38
CA VAL A 119 20.14 -2.84 12.10
C VAL A 119 20.59 -3.18 10.67
N SER A 120 21.61 -2.47 10.18
CA SER A 120 22.08 -2.55 8.77
C SER A 120 22.48 -3.96 8.35
N LEU A 121 22.96 -4.81 9.26
CA LEU A 121 23.26 -6.22 9.00
C LEU A 121 22.04 -7.02 8.52
N LEU A 122 20.85 -6.64 8.94
CA LEU A 122 19.58 -7.22 8.49
C LEU A 122 19.00 -6.46 7.30
N THR A 123 19.00 -5.12 7.39
CA THR A 123 18.36 -4.25 6.39
C THR A 123 19.00 -4.35 5.02
N ARG A 124 20.33 -4.31 4.96
CA ARG A 124 21.06 -4.30 3.68
C ARG A 124 20.85 -5.58 2.85
N PRO A 125 20.99 -6.79 3.40
CA PRO A 125 20.66 -8.00 2.66
C PRO A 125 19.20 -8.05 2.21
N MET A 126 18.26 -7.69 3.09
CA MET A 126 16.83 -7.67 2.81
C MET A 126 16.47 -6.75 1.63
N LEU A 127 17.03 -5.54 1.57
CA LEU A 127 16.78 -4.61 0.47
C LEU A 127 17.31 -5.13 -0.88
N ARG A 128 18.35 -5.96 -0.89
CA ARG A 128 18.87 -6.59 -2.10
C ARG A 128 18.01 -7.72 -2.62
N GLU A 129 17.10 -8.24 -1.81
CA GLU A 129 16.14 -9.26 -2.19
C GLU A 129 14.88 -8.67 -2.87
N ILE A 130 14.73 -7.33 -2.85
CA ILE A 130 13.59 -6.62 -3.44
C ILE A 130 13.92 -6.30 -4.90
N ALA A 131 13.00 -6.67 -5.80
CA ALA A 131 13.19 -6.44 -7.22
C ALA A 131 13.02 -4.96 -7.60
N VAL A 132 11.99 -4.30 -7.04
CA VAL A 132 11.71 -2.88 -7.32
C VAL A 132 11.13 -2.20 -6.07
N ILE A 133 11.61 -0.99 -5.79
CA ILE A 133 10.98 -0.04 -4.87
C ILE A 133 10.47 1.15 -5.69
N ALA A 134 9.16 1.34 -5.72
CA ALA A 134 8.49 2.50 -6.30
C ALA A 134 8.31 3.56 -5.21
N ALA A 135 9.24 4.50 -5.13
CA ALA A 135 9.29 5.53 -4.09
C ALA A 135 8.38 6.73 -4.42
N GLN A 136 7.80 7.35 -3.39
CA GLN A 136 6.96 8.53 -3.54
C GLN A 136 7.75 9.79 -3.93
N SER A 137 9.02 9.88 -3.54
CA SER A 137 9.88 11.02 -3.84
C SER A 137 11.33 10.58 -4.04
N GLU A 138 12.12 11.43 -4.69
CA GLU A 138 13.56 11.22 -4.82
C GLU A 138 14.24 11.09 -3.45
N ALA A 139 13.87 11.96 -2.50
CA ALA A 139 14.43 11.93 -1.15
C ALA A 139 14.12 10.60 -0.42
N ASP A 140 12.93 10.01 -0.62
CA ASP A 140 12.64 8.67 -0.09
C ASP A 140 13.49 7.61 -0.78
N GLY A 141 13.65 7.71 -2.09
CA GLY A 141 14.48 6.81 -2.90
C GLY A 141 15.96 6.82 -2.50
N GLU A 142 16.54 8.00 -2.33
CA GLU A 142 17.92 8.18 -1.90
C GLU A 142 18.18 7.48 -0.56
N ARG A 143 17.27 7.62 0.40
CA ARG A 143 17.37 6.94 1.70
C ARG A 143 17.39 5.40 1.57
N PHE A 144 16.62 4.84 0.65
CA PHE A 144 16.68 3.40 0.38
C PHE A 144 18.03 2.99 -0.22
N ILE A 145 18.60 3.78 -1.15
CA ILE A 145 19.93 3.53 -1.71
C ILE A 145 20.99 3.59 -0.61
N GLU A 146 20.97 4.61 0.26
CA GLU A 146 21.87 4.71 1.41
C GLU A 146 21.79 3.49 2.34
N LEU A 147 20.61 2.90 2.49
CA LEU A 147 20.41 1.68 3.28
C LEU A 147 20.88 0.42 2.57
N GLY A 148 21.22 0.49 1.29
CA GLY A 148 21.82 -0.60 0.53
C GLY A 148 20.93 -1.20 -0.57
N LEU A 149 19.85 -0.51 -0.95
CA LEU A 149 19.09 -0.85 -2.15
C LEU A 149 19.96 -0.64 -3.40
N PRO A 150 20.02 -1.60 -4.35
CA PRO A 150 20.67 -1.35 -5.62
C PRO A 150 19.98 -0.20 -6.39
N PRO A 151 20.72 0.77 -6.95
CA PRO A 151 20.11 1.89 -7.69
C PRO A 151 19.19 1.44 -8.84
N ALA A 152 19.53 0.34 -9.52
CA ALA A 152 18.70 -0.23 -10.59
C ALA A 152 17.32 -0.74 -10.11
N SER A 153 17.16 -0.99 -8.82
CA SER A 153 15.89 -1.42 -8.20
C SER A 153 15.03 -0.25 -7.73
N LEU A 154 15.48 1.00 -7.88
CA LEU A 154 14.70 2.19 -7.49
C LEU A 154 13.96 2.76 -8.69
N GLN A 155 12.69 3.09 -8.49
CA GLN A 155 11.88 3.93 -9.36
C GLN A 155 11.17 5.00 -8.54
N VAL A 156 11.18 6.27 -8.98
CA VAL A 156 10.41 7.34 -8.34
C VAL A 156 9.12 7.52 -9.14
N THR A 157 7.98 7.23 -8.51
CA THR A 157 6.67 7.16 -9.19
C THR A 157 5.67 8.20 -8.69
N GLY A 158 6.02 8.95 -7.65
CA GLY A 158 5.02 9.78 -6.97
C GLY A 158 4.14 8.98 -6.02
N THR A 159 3.11 9.64 -5.48
CA THR A 159 2.17 9.01 -4.54
C THR A 159 0.87 8.59 -5.23
N VAL A 160 0.41 7.38 -4.93
CA VAL A 160 -0.88 6.86 -5.43
C VAL A 160 -2.10 7.59 -4.86
N LYS A 161 -1.94 8.45 -3.86
CA LYS A 161 -3.05 9.22 -3.27
C LYS A 161 -3.75 10.15 -4.26
N PHE A 162 -3.05 10.58 -5.31
CA PHE A 162 -3.63 11.42 -6.36
C PHE A 162 -4.37 10.63 -7.46
N ASP A 163 -4.27 9.30 -7.45
CA ASP A 163 -5.01 8.43 -8.38
C ASP A 163 -6.45 8.12 -7.91
N LEU A 164 -6.87 8.70 -6.78
CA LEU A 164 -8.25 8.57 -6.30
C LEU A 164 -9.16 9.37 -7.22
N SER A 165 -10.01 8.69 -7.96
CA SER A 165 -11.13 9.30 -8.67
C SER A 165 -12.28 9.56 -7.69
N VAL A 166 -12.85 10.75 -7.75
CA VAL A 166 -14.09 11.03 -7.01
C VAL A 166 -15.25 10.42 -7.80
N ASP A 167 -16.05 9.59 -7.15
CA ASP A 167 -17.21 8.95 -7.78
C ASP A 167 -18.24 9.99 -8.22
N GLU A 168 -18.87 9.78 -9.39
CA GLU A 168 -19.88 10.68 -9.96
C GLU A 168 -21.01 11.04 -8.97
N PRO A 169 -21.56 10.11 -8.16
CA PRO A 169 -22.53 10.45 -7.13
C PRO A 169 -22.03 11.48 -6.11
N LEU A 170 -20.76 11.37 -5.69
CA LEU A 170 -20.15 12.33 -4.75
C LEU A 170 -19.93 13.70 -5.40
N LEU A 171 -19.54 13.73 -6.67
CA LEU A 171 -19.45 14.97 -7.46
C LEU A 171 -20.80 15.65 -7.58
N GLN A 172 -21.87 14.87 -7.79
CA GLN A 172 -23.22 15.41 -7.85
C GLN A 172 -23.66 16.00 -6.50
N GLN A 173 -23.42 15.28 -5.39
CA GLN A 173 -23.68 15.80 -4.04
C GLN A 173 -22.91 17.08 -3.76
N ALA A 174 -21.66 17.18 -4.16
CA ALA A 174 -20.86 18.40 -4.02
C ALA A 174 -21.46 19.57 -4.81
N LYS A 175 -21.94 19.33 -6.03
CA LYS A 175 -22.63 20.35 -6.85
C LYS A 175 -23.94 20.82 -6.19
N ASP A 176 -24.72 19.88 -5.66
CA ASP A 176 -25.99 20.18 -4.97
C ASP A 176 -25.75 20.98 -3.69
N LEU A 177 -24.76 20.60 -2.91
CA LEU A 177 -24.34 21.33 -1.72
C LEU A 177 -23.86 22.76 -2.06
N ARG A 178 -23.09 22.91 -3.15
CA ARG A 178 -22.62 24.21 -3.62
C ARG A 178 -23.78 25.11 -4.03
N ARG A 179 -24.81 24.57 -4.71
CA ARG A 179 -26.02 25.32 -5.04
C ARG A 179 -26.80 25.77 -3.79
N GLN A 180 -26.92 24.90 -2.77
CA GLN A 180 -27.58 25.23 -1.50
C GLN A 180 -26.87 26.38 -0.78
N TRP A 181 -25.53 26.41 -0.81
CA TRP A 181 -24.75 27.48 -0.20
C TRP A 181 -24.75 28.78 -1.00
N GLY A 182 -25.13 28.72 -2.27
CA GLY A 182 -25.06 29.83 -3.24
C GLY A 182 -23.75 29.83 -4.02
N GLU A 183 -23.85 29.80 -5.34
CA GLU A 183 -22.70 29.64 -6.24
C GLU A 183 -21.64 30.75 -6.10
N GLN A 184 -22.06 31.96 -5.79
CA GLN A 184 -21.19 33.13 -5.63
C GLN A 184 -20.71 33.35 -4.19
N ARG A 185 -21.23 32.60 -3.24
CA ARG A 185 -20.85 32.75 -1.84
C ARG A 185 -19.41 32.26 -1.62
N LYS A 186 -18.61 33.08 -0.94
CA LYS A 186 -17.28 32.64 -0.45
C LYS A 186 -17.50 31.63 0.67
N VAL A 187 -16.82 30.50 0.59
CA VAL A 187 -16.88 29.42 1.58
C VAL A 187 -15.47 29.21 2.11
N PHE A 188 -15.32 29.27 3.41
CA PHE A 188 -14.13 28.86 4.12
C PHE A 188 -14.37 27.46 4.72
N ILE A 189 -13.43 26.55 4.54
CA ILE A 189 -13.51 25.18 5.08
C ILE A 189 -12.29 24.96 5.96
N ALA A 190 -12.51 24.78 7.26
CA ALA A 190 -11.52 24.27 8.19
C ALA A 190 -11.72 22.75 8.33
N ALA A 191 -10.70 21.95 8.03
CA ALA A 191 -10.78 20.51 8.07
C ALA A 191 -9.67 19.92 8.94
N SER A 192 -10.00 18.88 9.71
CA SER A 192 -9.08 18.20 10.63
C SER A 192 -8.47 19.12 11.70
N THR A 193 -9.24 20.10 12.15
CA THR A 193 -8.86 20.98 13.23
C THR A 193 -8.80 20.23 14.57
N HIS A 194 -7.87 20.60 15.43
CA HIS A 194 -7.75 20.12 16.80
C HIS A 194 -8.36 21.12 17.77
N GLU A 195 -8.61 20.67 18.99
CA GLU A 195 -9.19 21.52 20.06
C GLU A 195 -8.37 22.81 20.23
N GLY A 196 -9.04 23.98 20.12
CA GLY A 196 -8.44 25.30 20.17
C GLY A 196 -7.94 25.88 18.85
N GLU A 197 -7.92 25.14 17.76
CA GLU A 197 -7.55 25.68 16.44
C GLU A 197 -8.72 26.40 15.74
N ASP A 198 -9.95 26.08 16.12
CA ASP A 198 -11.17 26.68 15.55
C ASP A 198 -11.46 28.08 16.09
N GLU A 199 -10.80 28.48 17.19
CA GLU A 199 -11.01 29.76 17.89
C GLU A 199 -10.05 30.87 17.41
N GLN A 200 -9.17 30.59 16.47
CA GLN A 200 -8.23 31.55 15.86
C GLN A 200 -8.81 32.13 14.55
#